data_fe29b539411b72b30b5efb72c584d5a6
#
_entry.id   fe29b539411b72b30b5efb72c584d5a6
#
_cell.length_a   1.000
_cell.length_b   1.000
_cell.length_c   1.000
_cell.angle_alpha   90.00
_cell.angle_beta   90.00
_cell.angle_gamma   90.00
#
_symmetry.space_group_name_H-M   'P 1'
#
loop_
_entity.id
_entity.type
_entity.pdbx_description
1 polymer ?
#
loop_
_entity_poly.entity_id
_entity_poly.type
_entity_poly.pdbx_seq_one_letter_code
_entity_poly.pdbx_strand_id
1 'polypeptide(L)'
;MGEQLKIACGVFGAASLKDQPIFPYIYWGLRAQNHRGHQSHGFLTYLNGEFYAYRSLDLVPKIRASAIHEWFGRLPGSIGIGNVRYTTSGKTDDKSLLAGTQPVVASKNGFKVAISFNGNVVNTFQLKKEICKEFPNFTYECDADIICHKLLMELKKRN
;
A
#
# COMPACT_ATOMS: atom_id res chain seq x y z
N MET A 1 33.23 7.77 10.45
CA MET A 1 32.12 6.80 10.63
C MET A 1 30.99 7.25 9.73
N GLY A 2 30.79 6.62 8.56
CA GLY A 2 29.69 6.96 7.66
C GLY A 2 28.37 6.51 8.27
N GLU A 3 27.42 7.43 8.46
CA GLU A 3 26.03 7.06 8.72
C GLU A 3 25.54 6.17 7.60
N GLN A 4 25.28 4.89 7.88
CA GLN A 4 24.53 4.04 6.96
C GLN A 4 23.15 4.66 6.83
N LEU A 5 22.83 5.16 5.64
CA LEU A 5 21.47 5.55 5.27
C LEU A 5 20.54 4.37 5.60
N LYS A 6 19.72 4.52 6.64
CA LYS A 6 18.72 3.52 7.00
C LYS A 6 17.72 3.47 5.84
N ILE A 7 17.84 2.43 5.02
CA ILE A 7 16.89 2.13 3.95
C ILE A 7 15.54 1.86 4.63
N ALA A 8 14.51 2.56 4.22
CA ALA A 8 13.17 2.45 4.78
C ALA A 8 12.15 2.62 3.67
N CYS A 9 10.98 1.99 3.80
CA CYS A 9 9.88 2.11 2.83
C CYS A 9 9.61 3.57 2.46
N GLY A 10 9.10 3.80 1.25
CA GLY A 10 8.59 5.09 0.80
C GLY A 10 7.08 5.01 0.59
N VAL A 11 6.34 6.02 1.03
CA VAL A 11 4.91 6.16 0.81
C VAL A 11 4.61 7.45 0.07
N PHE A 12 3.61 7.41 -0.80
CA PHE A 12 3.15 8.58 -1.53
C PHE A 12 1.63 8.50 -1.71
N GLY A 13 0.96 9.62 -1.54
CA GLY A 13 -0.47 9.75 -1.76
C GLY A 13 -0.79 11.06 -2.47
N ALA A 14 -1.81 11.03 -3.32
CA ALA A 14 -2.29 12.21 -4.03
C ALA A 14 -3.79 12.14 -4.29
N ALA A 15 -4.42 13.30 -4.38
CA ALA A 15 -5.80 13.47 -4.79
C ALA A 15 -5.93 14.68 -5.71
N SER A 16 -6.74 14.56 -6.75
CA SER A 16 -7.07 15.66 -7.66
C SER A 16 -8.48 16.18 -7.36
N LEU A 17 -8.60 17.48 -7.14
CA LEU A 17 -9.89 18.16 -6.98
C LEU A 17 -10.63 18.39 -8.33
N LYS A 18 -9.96 18.11 -9.45
CA LYS A 18 -10.48 18.31 -10.81
C LYS A 18 -10.75 17.00 -11.54
N ASP A 19 -10.89 15.87 -10.82
CA ASP A 19 -11.11 14.52 -11.37
C ASP A 19 -10.10 14.09 -12.46
N GLN A 20 -8.87 14.61 -12.38
CA GLN A 20 -7.81 14.22 -13.29
C GLN A 20 -7.21 12.87 -12.85
N PRO A 21 -6.76 12.03 -13.81
CA PRO A 21 -6.10 10.77 -13.49
C PRO A 21 -4.90 10.97 -12.56
N ILE A 22 -4.93 10.30 -11.40
CA ILE A 22 -3.92 10.51 -10.36
C ILE A 22 -2.69 9.62 -10.51
N PHE A 23 -2.79 8.53 -11.27
CA PHE A 23 -1.71 7.56 -11.41
C PHE A 23 -0.35 8.18 -11.79
N PRO A 24 -0.24 9.13 -12.75
CA PRO A 24 1.05 9.72 -13.10
C PRO A 24 1.76 10.36 -11.90
N TYR A 25 1.02 11.03 -11.04
CA TYR A 25 1.59 11.69 -9.85
C TYR A 25 2.11 10.67 -8.84
N ILE A 26 1.34 9.60 -8.59
CA ILE A 26 1.76 8.52 -7.68
C ILE A 26 2.97 7.78 -8.28
N TYR A 27 2.95 7.49 -9.56
CA TYR A 27 4.07 6.86 -10.27
C TYR A 27 5.36 7.66 -10.11
N TRP A 28 5.34 8.95 -10.44
CA TRP A 28 6.54 9.79 -10.32
C TRP A 28 6.97 9.98 -8.87
N GLY A 29 6.01 10.13 -7.94
CA GLY A 29 6.29 10.22 -6.51
C GLY A 29 6.99 8.99 -5.96
N LEU A 30 6.54 7.78 -6.32
CA LEU A 30 7.20 6.54 -5.93
C LEU A 30 8.50 6.29 -6.69
N ARG A 31 8.55 6.64 -7.97
CA ARG A 31 9.77 6.54 -8.78
C ARG A 31 10.91 7.34 -8.17
N ALA A 32 10.64 8.55 -7.69
CA ALA A 32 11.60 9.38 -6.97
C ALA A 32 12.07 8.74 -5.65
N GLN A 33 11.27 7.85 -5.07
CA GLN A 33 11.56 7.15 -3.81
C GLN A 33 12.17 5.75 -3.99
N ASN A 34 12.51 5.32 -5.19
CA ASN A 34 13.10 4.00 -5.46
C ASN A 34 14.36 3.72 -4.63
N HIS A 35 15.13 4.74 -4.24
CA HIS A 35 16.29 4.59 -3.37
C HIS A 35 15.93 4.17 -1.93
N ARG A 36 14.66 4.28 -1.52
CA ARG A 36 14.19 3.90 -0.19
C ARG A 36 13.70 2.45 -0.11
N GLY A 37 13.17 1.90 -1.21
CA GLY A 37 12.65 0.53 -1.23
C GLY A 37 12.79 -0.09 -2.61
N HIS A 38 13.45 -1.25 -2.69
CA HIS A 38 13.77 -1.90 -3.95
C HIS A 38 13.29 -3.35 -4.06
N GLN A 39 12.58 -3.87 -3.06
CA GLN A 39 12.10 -5.26 -3.08
C GLN A 39 10.73 -5.41 -3.72
N SER A 40 9.84 -4.45 -3.48
CA SER A 40 8.53 -4.45 -4.11
C SER A 40 7.94 -3.05 -4.13
N HIS A 41 6.95 -2.87 -4.99
CA HIS A 41 6.19 -1.63 -5.08
C HIS A 41 4.72 -1.92 -5.36
N GLY A 42 3.87 -0.96 -5.02
CA GLY A 42 2.46 -1.04 -5.34
C GLY A 42 1.81 0.32 -5.48
N PHE A 43 0.78 0.33 -6.31
CA PHE A 43 -0.10 1.46 -6.56
C PHE A 43 -1.53 1.07 -6.25
N LEU A 44 -2.31 1.99 -5.75
CA LEU A 44 -3.74 1.84 -5.61
C LEU A 44 -4.41 3.16 -5.93
N THR A 45 -5.46 3.09 -6.74
CA THR A 45 -6.32 4.24 -7.03
C THR A 45 -7.77 3.93 -6.66
N TYR A 46 -8.57 4.98 -6.54
CA TYR A 46 -9.98 4.89 -6.18
C TYR A 46 -10.84 5.60 -7.22
N LEU A 47 -11.89 4.90 -7.67
CA LEU A 47 -12.92 5.44 -8.55
C LEU A 47 -14.28 4.82 -8.21
N ASN A 48 -15.30 5.65 -8.00
CA ASN A 48 -16.71 5.25 -7.85
C ASN A 48 -16.96 4.09 -6.87
N GLY A 49 -16.34 4.12 -5.69
CA GLY A 49 -16.52 3.09 -4.66
C GLY A 49 -15.56 1.90 -4.78
N GLU A 50 -14.78 1.81 -5.86
CA GLU A 50 -13.89 0.68 -6.10
C GLU A 50 -12.41 1.05 -5.99
N PHE A 51 -11.61 0.10 -5.49
CA PHE A 51 -10.16 0.18 -5.46
C PHE A 51 -9.55 -0.60 -6.62
N TYR A 52 -8.64 0.04 -7.31
CA TYR A 52 -7.85 -0.55 -8.40
C TYR A 52 -6.40 -0.61 -7.93
N ALA A 53 -5.84 -1.82 -7.83
CA ALA A 53 -4.51 -2.03 -7.28
C ALA A 53 -3.59 -2.76 -8.26
N TYR A 54 -2.33 -2.38 -8.25
CA TYR A 54 -1.23 -3.08 -8.91
C TYR A 54 -0.08 -3.25 -7.91
N ARG A 55 0.46 -4.45 -7.83
CA ARG A 55 1.61 -4.78 -6.98
C ARG A 55 2.61 -5.59 -7.78
N SER A 56 3.88 -5.35 -7.55
CA SER A 56 4.96 -6.08 -8.19
C SER A 56 6.18 -6.16 -7.28
N LEU A 57 7.00 -7.16 -7.48
CA LEU A 57 8.35 -7.21 -6.95
C LEU A 57 9.24 -6.22 -7.70
N ASP A 58 10.45 -5.99 -7.20
CA ASP A 58 11.45 -5.07 -7.75
C ASP A 58 11.11 -3.57 -7.61
N LEU A 59 11.95 -2.76 -8.20
CA LEU A 59 11.84 -1.31 -8.29
C LEU A 59 10.64 -0.88 -9.13
N VAL A 60 10.10 0.29 -8.84
CA VAL A 60 9.16 0.95 -9.75
C VAL A 60 9.81 1.08 -11.13
N PRO A 61 9.27 0.44 -12.18
CA PRO A 61 9.89 0.39 -13.49
C PRO A 61 9.91 1.76 -14.16
N LYS A 62 10.80 1.93 -15.13
CA LYS A 62 10.81 3.10 -15.98
C LYS A 62 9.77 2.94 -17.09
N ILE A 63 8.64 3.61 -16.96
CA ILE A 63 7.60 3.66 -17.98
C ILE A 63 7.92 4.80 -18.96
N ARG A 64 7.81 4.54 -20.27
CA ARG A 64 7.94 5.60 -21.27
C ARG A 64 6.77 6.58 -21.14
N ALA A 65 7.01 7.86 -21.32
CA ALA A 65 5.98 8.89 -21.19
C ALA A 65 4.75 8.60 -22.08
N SER A 66 4.97 8.09 -23.30
CA SER A 66 3.91 7.68 -24.22
C SER A 66 3.07 6.49 -23.73
N ALA A 67 3.63 5.61 -22.89
CA ALA A 67 2.96 4.42 -22.37
C ALA A 67 2.24 4.66 -21.03
N ILE A 68 2.43 5.81 -20.40
CA ILE A 68 1.81 6.08 -19.10
C ILE A 68 0.28 6.13 -19.18
N HIS A 69 -0.26 6.51 -20.33
CA HIS A 69 -1.71 6.53 -20.59
C HIS A 69 -2.36 5.14 -20.58
N GLU A 70 -1.60 4.08 -20.91
CA GLU A 70 -2.09 2.70 -20.87
C GLU A 70 -2.46 2.26 -19.42
N TRP A 71 -1.86 2.91 -18.43
CA TRP A 71 -2.12 2.66 -17.04
C TRP A 71 -3.40 3.30 -16.51
N PHE A 72 -3.98 4.27 -17.23
CA PHE A 72 -5.22 4.92 -16.80
C PHE A 72 -6.41 3.96 -16.76
N GLY A 73 -6.44 2.98 -17.68
CA GLY A 73 -7.44 1.93 -17.65
C GLY A 73 -7.26 0.90 -16.52
N ARG A 74 -6.01 0.71 -16.07
CA ARG A 74 -5.68 -0.22 -14.97
C ARG A 74 -5.81 0.41 -13.61
N LEU A 75 -5.46 1.69 -13.49
CA LEU A 75 -5.43 2.48 -12.27
C LEU A 75 -6.18 3.80 -12.49
N PRO A 76 -7.50 3.74 -12.73
CA PRO A 76 -8.34 4.91 -12.95
C PRO A 76 -8.57 5.70 -11.67
N GLY A 77 -9.10 6.92 -11.81
CA GLY A 77 -9.57 7.74 -10.70
C GLY A 77 -8.64 8.86 -10.32
N SER A 78 -9.14 9.69 -9.41
CA SER A 78 -8.54 10.97 -9.01
C SER A 78 -7.95 10.96 -7.59
N ILE A 79 -8.01 9.82 -6.91
CA ILE A 79 -7.41 9.62 -5.59
C ILE A 79 -6.57 8.35 -5.62
N GLY A 80 -5.41 8.37 -4.98
CA GLY A 80 -4.60 7.16 -4.91
C GLY A 80 -3.43 7.26 -3.93
N ILE A 81 -2.89 6.10 -3.62
CA ILE A 81 -1.75 5.91 -2.73
C ILE A 81 -0.78 4.89 -3.33
N GLY A 82 0.45 4.90 -2.89
CA GLY A 82 1.43 3.92 -3.30
C GLY A 82 2.55 3.73 -2.28
N ASN A 83 3.31 2.66 -2.48
CA ASN A 83 4.40 2.27 -1.60
C ASN A 83 5.57 1.69 -2.40
N VAL A 84 6.80 1.99 -2.00
CA VAL A 84 8.01 1.23 -2.31
C VAL A 84 8.50 0.59 -1.02
N ARG A 85 8.75 -0.73 -1.05
CA ARG A 85 9.03 -1.51 0.14
C ARG A 85 10.48 -1.97 0.21
N TYR A 86 11.02 -1.87 1.43
CA TYR A 86 12.22 -2.56 1.84
C TYR A 86 11.88 -3.42 3.07
N THR A 87 12.07 -4.73 2.97
CA THR A 87 11.78 -5.65 4.08
C THR A 87 13.03 -5.79 4.94
N THR A 88 12.92 -5.43 6.21
CA THR A 88 14.00 -5.57 7.19
C THR A 88 13.94 -6.90 7.93
N SER A 89 12.82 -7.60 7.86
CA SER A 89 12.57 -8.87 8.55
C SER A 89 11.45 -9.65 7.85
N GLY A 90 11.49 -10.98 7.93
CA GLY A 90 10.45 -11.86 7.43
C GLY A 90 10.93 -12.85 6.37
N LYS A 91 9.97 -13.56 5.76
CA LYS A 91 10.21 -14.51 4.68
C LYS A 91 10.69 -13.79 3.43
N THR A 92 11.65 -14.37 2.73
CA THR A 92 12.30 -13.79 1.56
C THR A 92 11.85 -14.42 0.24
N ASP A 93 10.89 -15.35 0.28
CA ASP A 93 10.32 -15.93 -0.93
C ASP A 93 9.36 -14.94 -1.62
N ASP A 94 9.31 -15.02 -2.95
CA ASP A 94 8.55 -14.08 -3.79
C ASP A 94 7.06 -14.01 -3.42
N LYS A 95 6.45 -15.13 -3.04
CA LYS A 95 5.04 -15.18 -2.67
C LYS A 95 4.78 -14.37 -1.40
N SER A 96 5.61 -14.54 -0.38
CA SER A 96 5.51 -13.79 0.88
C SER A 96 5.84 -12.31 0.69
N LEU A 97 6.84 -11.99 -0.13
CA LEU A 97 7.19 -10.62 -0.47
C LEU A 97 6.03 -9.92 -1.18
N LEU A 98 5.41 -10.58 -2.16
CA LEU A 98 4.27 -10.04 -2.89
C LEU A 98 3.04 -9.88 -2.00
N ALA A 99 2.75 -10.87 -1.11
CA ALA A 99 1.65 -10.80 -0.15
C ALA A 99 1.78 -9.61 0.79
N GLY A 100 2.99 -9.33 1.29
CA GLY A 100 3.26 -8.16 2.13
C GLY A 100 3.47 -6.85 1.38
N THR A 101 3.30 -6.82 0.05
CA THR A 101 3.45 -5.58 -0.74
C THR A 101 2.23 -4.68 -0.55
N GLN A 102 2.50 -3.43 -0.22
CA GLN A 102 1.49 -2.41 0.00
C GLN A 102 1.18 -1.64 -1.31
N PRO A 103 0.01 -0.97 -1.42
CA PRO A 103 -1.03 -0.76 -0.41
C PRO A 103 -1.80 -2.01 -0.03
N VAL A 104 -2.16 -2.12 1.26
CA VAL A 104 -3.03 -3.17 1.80
C VAL A 104 -4.48 -2.72 1.73
N VAL A 105 -5.40 -3.65 1.47
CA VAL A 105 -6.84 -3.40 1.43
C VAL A 105 -7.56 -4.34 2.38
N ALA A 106 -8.46 -3.80 3.17
CA ALA A 106 -9.42 -4.59 3.96
C ALA A 106 -10.85 -4.09 3.70
N SER A 107 -11.80 -5.01 3.75
CA SER A 107 -13.22 -4.69 3.56
C SER A 107 -14.12 -5.50 4.49
N LYS A 108 -15.20 -4.89 4.99
CA LYS A 108 -16.25 -5.55 5.78
C LYS A 108 -17.52 -4.72 5.77
N ASN A 109 -18.67 -5.38 5.55
CA ASN A 109 -20.00 -4.76 5.65
C ASN A 109 -20.15 -3.47 4.82
N GLY A 110 -19.65 -3.46 3.58
CA GLY A 110 -19.72 -2.29 2.69
C GLY A 110 -18.62 -1.25 2.91
N PHE A 111 -17.88 -1.29 4.03
CA PHE A 111 -16.72 -0.43 4.24
C PHE A 111 -15.48 -1.04 3.60
N LYS A 112 -14.68 -0.17 2.99
CA LYS A 112 -13.37 -0.53 2.41
C LYS A 112 -12.32 0.46 2.90
N VAL A 113 -11.16 -0.04 3.28
CA VAL A 113 -9.99 0.76 3.71
C VAL A 113 -8.78 0.32 2.93
N ALA A 114 -7.99 1.27 2.46
CA ALA A 114 -6.70 1.01 1.83
C ALA A 114 -5.60 1.81 2.54
N ILE A 115 -4.44 1.18 2.78
CA ILE A 115 -3.34 1.78 3.54
C ILE A 115 -1.99 1.53 2.86
N SER A 116 -1.20 2.59 2.79
CA SER A 116 0.26 2.55 2.65
C SER A 116 0.89 3.06 3.94
N PHE A 117 1.80 2.29 4.50
CA PHE A 117 2.39 2.56 5.81
C PHE A 117 3.91 2.38 5.80
N ASN A 118 4.60 3.34 6.39
CA ASN A 118 6.02 3.25 6.67
C ASN A 118 6.22 3.44 8.18
N GLY A 119 6.43 2.36 8.91
CA GLY A 119 6.57 2.36 10.34
C GLY A 119 6.57 0.96 10.92
N ASN A 120 6.47 0.87 12.24
CA ASN A 120 6.44 -0.39 12.97
C ASN A 120 5.37 -0.33 14.07
N VAL A 121 4.60 -1.40 14.22
CA VAL A 121 3.55 -1.53 15.24
C VAL A 121 4.11 -2.37 16.40
N VAL A 122 4.30 -1.77 17.56
CA VAL A 122 4.99 -2.42 18.70
C VAL A 122 4.15 -3.48 19.41
N ASN A 123 2.81 -3.33 19.42
CA ASN A 123 1.88 -4.22 20.13
C ASN A 123 1.12 -5.16 19.18
N THR A 124 1.78 -5.63 18.13
CA THR A 124 1.20 -6.48 17.07
C THR A 124 0.49 -7.71 17.61
N PHE A 125 1.05 -8.39 18.62
CA PHE A 125 0.47 -9.60 19.19
C PHE A 125 -0.91 -9.36 19.81
N GLN A 126 -1.06 -8.28 20.59
CA GLN A 126 -2.33 -7.90 21.19
C GLN A 126 -3.36 -7.54 20.13
N LEU A 127 -2.98 -6.70 19.17
CA LEU A 127 -3.86 -6.24 18.11
C LEU A 127 -4.33 -7.38 17.20
N LYS A 128 -3.46 -8.34 16.89
CA LYS A 128 -3.84 -9.56 16.14
C LYS A 128 -4.93 -10.34 16.87
N LYS A 129 -4.81 -10.55 18.19
CA LYS A 129 -5.84 -11.24 18.96
C LYS A 129 -7.20 -10.53 18.90
N GLU A 130 -7.19 -9.20 18.92
CA GLU A 130 -8.41 -8.41 18.81
C GLU A 130 -9.02 -8.52 17.39
N ILE A 131 -8.20 -8.39 16.35
CA ILE A 131 -8.62 -8.47 14.94
C ILE A 131 -9.21 -9.85 14.64
N CYS A 132 -8.56 -10.93 15.06
CA CYS A 132 -9.03 -12.30 14.81
C CYS A 132 -10.42 -12.59 15.39
N LYS A 133 -10.87 -11.89 16.43
CA LYS A 133 -12.23 -12.04 16.97
C LYS A 133 -13.29 -11.54 15.97
N GLU A 134 -12.98 -10.51 15.18
CA GLU A 134 -13.92 -9.96 14.19
C GLU A 134 -13.64 -10.46 12.76
N PHE A 135 -12.42 -10.85 12.48
CA PHE A 135 -11.95 -11.35 11.17
C PHE A 135 -11.30 -12.72 11.34
N PRO A 136 -12.08 -13.83 11.40
CA PRO A 136 -11.54 -15.17 11.64
C PRO A 136 -10.49 -15.61 10.62
N ASN A 137 -10.56 -15.11 9.38
CA ASN A 137 -9.65 -15.42 8.28
C ASN A 137 -8.53 -14.37 8.12
N PHE A 138 -8.27 -13.56 9.16
CA PHE A 138 -7.23 -12.55 9.11
C PHE A 138 -5.85 -13.19 8.91
N THR A 139 -5.14 -12.75 7.89
CA THR A 139 -3.73 -13.07 7.65
C THR A 139 -2.87 -11.85 7.92
N TYR A 140 -1.69 -12.06 8.47
CA TYR A 140 -0.73 -11.02 8.77
C TYR A 140 0.52 -11.20 7.91
N GLU A 141 0.73 -10.28 7.00
CA GLU A 141 1.93 -10.23 6.15
C GLU A 141 2.80 -9.01 6.45
N CYS A 142 2.20 -7.93 6.96
CA CYS A 142 2.91 -6.74 7.38
C CYS A 142 2.09 -5.89 8.36
N ASP A 143 2.73 -4.92 9.02
CA ASP A 143 2.07 -4.06 10.02
C ASP A 143 0.93 -3.21 9.46
N ALA A 144 0.94 -2.93 8.15
CA ALA A 144 -0.16 -2.25 7.49
C ALA A 144 -1.48 -3.06 7.55
N ASP A 145 -1.42 -4.41 7.59
CA ASP A 145 -2.61 -5.26 7.73
C ASP A 145 -3.32 -4.99 9.05
N ILE A 146 -2.54 -4.85 10.13
CA ILE A 146 -3.08 -4.53 11.47
C ILE A 146 -3.78 -3.18 11.44
N ILE A 147 -3.10 -2.15 10.93
CA ILE A 147 -3.64 -0.78 10.90
C ILE A 147 -4.90 -0.75 10.04
N CYS A 148 -4.88 -1.39 8.88
CA CYS A 148 -6.01 -1.44 7.95
C CYS A 148 -7.25 -2.06 8.61
N HIS A 149 -7.11 -3.21 9.27
CA HIS A 149 -8.21 -3.89 9.95
C HIS A 149 -8.68 -3.15 11.19
N LYS A 150 -7.78 -2.56 11.98
CA LYS A 150 -8.16 -1.74 13.14
C LYS A 150 -8.95 -0.51 12.74
N LEU A 151 -8.57 0.19 11.68
CA LEU A 151 -9.34 1.32 11.15
C LEU A 151 -10.73 0.87 10.69
N LEU A 152 -10.83 -0.26 10.02
CA LEU A 152 -12.11 -0.81 9.58
C LEU A 152 -13.02 -1.16 10.78
N MET A 153 -12.47 -1.70 11.87
CA MET A 153 -13.20 -1.94 13.12
C MET A 153 -13.73 -0.64 13.75
N GLU A 154 -12.90 0.41 13.76
CA GLU A 154 -13.31 1.70 14.35
C GLU A 154 -14.36 2.45 13.49
N LEU A 155 -14.27 2.37 12.16
CA LEU A 155 -15.29 2.92 11.26
C LEU A 155 -16.64 2.27 11.49
N LYS A 156 -16.67 0.95 11.73
CA LYS A 156 -17.91 0.21 12.03
C LYS A 156 -18.60 0.66 13.33
N LYS A 157 -17.84 1.08 14.35
CA LYS A 157 -18.41 1.50 15.63
C LYS A 157 -19.09 2.86 15.57
N ARG A 158 -18.79 3.65 14.54
CA ARG A 158 -19.30 5.04 14.42
C ARG A 158 -20.54 5.16 13.55
N ASN A 159 -20.97 4.09 12.94
CA ASN A 159 -22.19 3.95 12.15
C ASN A 159 -23.14 2.91 12.77
#